data_ae5ecb2e280611418868769196d19bad
#
_entry.id   ae5ecb2e280611418868769196d19bad
#
_cell.length_a   1.000
_cell.length_b   1.000
_cell.length_c   1.000
_cell.angle_alpha   90.00
_cell.angle_beta   90.00
_cell.angle_gamma   90.00
#
_symmetry.space_group_name_H-M   'P 1'
#
loop_
_entity.id
_entity.type
_entity.pdbx_description
1 polymer ?
#
loop_
_entity_poly.entity_id
_entity_poly.type
_entity_poly.pdbx_seq_one_letter_code
_entity_poly.pdbx_strand_id
1 'polypeptide(L)'
;MKTLGNIIWIIFGGLHIALEYFIAGLILMITIIGIPFGLQSMKLGMLAIWPFGTKVKWKPTEPGSLSIFMNVLWFFVGGIWIWLTHVFYGIIFCITIIGIPFGKMHFRLAKLALSPFGKELV
;
A
#
# COMPACT_ATOMS: atom_id res chain seq x y z
N MET A 1 12.21 0.66 -18.89
CA MET A 1 11.84 1.82 -18.04
C MET A 1 11.11 1.42 -16.78
N LYS A 2 10.02 0.62 -16.92
CA LYS A 2 9.28 0.17 -15.73
C LYS A 2 10.13 -0.68 -14.79
N THR A 3 10.93 -1.59 -15.34
CA THR A 3 11.81 -2.44 -14.53
C THR A 3 12.83 -1.63 -13.76
N LEU A 4 13.49 -0.69 -14.43
CA LEU A 4 14.47 0.18 -13.78
C LEU A 4 13.79 1.04 -12.70
N GLY A 5 12.63 1.60 -13.01
CA GLY A 5 11.87 2.37 -12.04
C GLY A 5 11.53 1.56 -10.78
N ASN A 6 11.08 0.33 -10.96
CA ASN A 6 10.76 -0.55 -9.84
C ASN A 6 11.99 -0.92 -9.01
N ILE A 7 13.14 -1.14 -9.65
CA ILE A 7 14.38 -1.44 -8.94
C ILE A 7 14.81 -0.25 -8.06
N ILE A 8 14.78 0.95 -8.63
CA ILE A 8 15.09 2.16 -7.85
C ILE A 8 14.10 2.33 -6.71
N TRP A 9 12.83 2.08 -6.97
CA TRP A 9 11.76 2.16 -5.97
C TRP A 9 12.02 1.22 -4.79
N ILE A 10 12.41 -0.04 -5.05
CA ILE A 10 12.71 -1.01 -3.98
C ILE A 10 13.81 -0.48 -3.08
N ILE A 11 14.88 0.06 -3.66
CA ILE A 11 16.03 0.55 -2.92
C ILE A 11 15.64 1.76 -2.05
N PHE A 12 14.80 2.67 -2.58
CA PHE A 12 14.48 3.94 -1.92
C PHE A 12 13.07 3.98 -1.32
N GLY A 13 12.65 2.92 -0.67
CA GLY A 13 11.43 2.94 0.13
C GLY A 13 10.48 1.79 -0.10
N GLY A 14 10.44 1.21 -1.30
CA GLY A 14 9.50 0.15 -1.64
C GLY A 14 9.62 -1.07 -0.74
N LEU A 15 10.83 -1.50 -0.44
CA LEU A 15 11.04 -2.63 0.46
C LEU A 15 10.57 -2.33 1.88
N HIS A 16 10.87 -1.13 2.38
CA HIS A 16 10.43 -0.71 3.71
C HIS A 16 8.91 -0.74 3.82
N ILE A 17 8.22 -0.17 2.83
CA ILE A 17 6.77 -0.10 2.81
C ILE A 17 6.15 -1.49 2.67
N ALA A 18 6.73 -2.34 1.81
CA ALA A 18 6.28 -3.72 1.66
C ALA A 18 6.35 -4.48 2.99
N LEU A 19 7.43 -4.30 3.75
CA LEU A 19 7.56 -4.93 5.05
C LEU A 19 6.49 -4.42 6.02
N GLU A 20 6.14 -3.15 5.98
CA GLU A 20 5.04 -2.63 6.79
C GLU A 20 3.71 -3.31 6.45
N TYR A 21 3.41 -3.49 5.16
CA TYR A 21 2.21 -4.21 4.73
C TYR A 21 2.22 -5.67 5.20
N PHE A 22 3.35 -6.35 5.07
CA PHE A 22 3.46 -7.76 5.47
C PHE A 22 3.27 -7.93 6.98
N ILE A 23 3.89 -7.06 7.77
CA ILE A 23 3.76 -7.11 9.23
C ILE A 23 2.32 -6.81 9.64
N ALA A 24 1.72 -5.75 9.10
CA ALA A 24 0.33 -5.41 9.39
C ALA A 24 -0.63 -6.52 8.97
N GLY A 25 -0.37 -7.15 7.83
CA GLY A 25 -1.16 -8.28 7.36
C GLY A 25 -1.09 -9.47 8.30
N LEU A 26 0.11 -9.80 8.80
CA LEU A 26 0.26 -10.88 9.77
C LEU A 26 -0.50 -10.59 11.06
N ILE A 27 -0.49 -9.34 11.53
CA ILE A 27 -1.25 -8.95 12.73
C ILE A 27 -2.75 -9.20 12.50
N LEU A 28 -3.27 -8.80 11.34
CA LEU A 28 -4.68 -9.04 11.01
C LEU A 28 -5.00 -10.53 10.94
N MET A 29 -4.07 -11.33 10.43
CA MET A 29 -4.29 -12.77 10.25
C MET A 29 -4.29 -13.56 11.55
N ILE A 30 -3.89 -12.95 12.67
CA ILE A 30 -4.03 -13.56 13.99
C ILE A 30 -5.50 -13.78 14.31
N THR A 31 -6.39 -12.92 13.84
CA THR A 31 -7.84 -13.08 14.00
C THR A 31 -8.40 -13.82 12.78
N ILE A 32 -9.39 -14.70 13.01
CA ILE A 32 -10.00 -15.46 11.91
C ILE A 32 -10.68 -14.53 10.91
N ILE A 33 -11.42 -13.53 11.39
CA ILE A 33 -12.09 -12.55 10.53
C ILE A 33 -11.08 -11.73 9.74
N GLY A 34 -9.91 -11.50 10.31
CA GLY A 34 -8.85 -10.73 9.66
C GLY A 34 -8.07 -11.46 8.58
N ILE A 35 -8.23 -12.79 8.45
CA ILE A 35 -7.44 -13.55 7.47
C ILE A 35 -7.63 -13.04 6.04
N PRO A 36 -8.86 -12.87 5.49
CA PRO A 36 -9.00 -12.36 4.13
C PRO A 36 -8.43 -10.93 3.97
N PHE A 37 -8.54 -10.12 5.00
CA PHE A 37 -8.01 -8.75 4.96
C PHE A 37 -6.50 -8.74 5.09
N GLY A 38 -5.93 -9.64 5.89
CA GLY A 38 -4.48 -9.83 5.96
C GLY A 38 -3.90 -10.30 4.63
N LEU A 39 -4.59 -11.20 3.95
CA LEU A 39 -4.19 -11.62 2.61
C LEU A 39 -4.21 -10.46 1.62
N GLN A 40 -5.19 -9.56 1.72
CA GLN A 40 -5.23 -8.35 0.90
C GLN A 40 -4.02 -7.45 1.22
N SER A 41 -3.64 -7.34 2.49
CA SER A 41 -2.45 -6.60 2.88
C SER A 41 -1.19 -7.20 2.28
N MET A 42 -1.10 -8.53 2.21
CA MET A 42 0.03 -9.20 1.54
C MET A 42 0.09 -8.82 0.06
N LYS A 43 -1.05 -8.78 -0.62
CA LYS A 43 -1.11 -8.34 -2.02
C LYS A 43 -0.65 -6.91 -2.18
N LEU A 44 -1.02 -6.04 -1.24
CA LEU A 44 -0.60 -4.64 -1.26
C LEU A 44 0.91 -4.52 -0.99
N GLY A 45 1.47 -5.39 -0.17
CA GLY A 45 2.91 -5.47 0.02
C GLY A 45 3.62 -5.83 -1.28
N MET A 46 3.08 -6.78 -2.03
CA MET A 46 3.63 -7.13 -3.36
C MET A 46 3.51 -5.95 -4.34
N LEU A 47 2.40 -5.22 -4.30
CA LEU A 47 2.26 -4.00 -5.08
C LEU A 47 3.31 -2.96 -4.69
N ALA A 48 3.56 -2.81 -3.39
CA ALA A 48 4.52 -1.84 -2.89
C ALA A 48 5.96 -2.16 -3.29
N ILE A 49 6.28 -3.43 -3.55
CA ILE A 49 7.58 -3.82 -4.08
C ILE A 49 7.71 -3.45 -5.56
N TRP A 50 6.63 -3.60 -6.33
CA TRP A 50 6.66 -3.43 -7.79
C TRP A 50 5.47 -2.63 -8.29
N PRO A 51 5.40 -1.30 -7.97
CA PRO A 51 4.19 -0.52 -8.25
C PRO A 51 4.05 -0.07 -9.70
N PHE A 52 5.16 0.14 -10.40
CA PHE A 52 5.09 0.64 -11.77
C PHE A 52 4.61 -0.45 -12.72
N GLY A 53 3.51 -0.18 -13.41
CA GLY A 53 2.88 -1.13 -14.31
C GLY A 53 1.72 -1.90 -13.71
N THR A 54 1.44 -1.73 -12.42
CA THR A 54 0.30 -2.36 -11.75
C THR A 54 -0.81 -1.33 -11.51
N LYS A 55 -2.06 -1.75 -11.67
CA LYS A 55 -3.24 -0.90 -11.47
C LYS A 55 -4.09 -1.46 -10.35
N VAL A 56 -4.88 -0.58 -9.72
CA VAL A 56 -5.81 -0.96 -8.65
C VAL A 56 -7.23 -0.73 -9.15
N LYS A 57 -8.09 -1.71 -8.97
CA LYS A 57 -9.52 -1.62 -9.31
C LYS A 57 -10.38 -1.84 -8.08
N TRP A 58 -11.58 -1.26 -8.09
CA TRP A 58 -12.58 -1.53 -7.07
C TRP A 58 -13.14 -2.93 -7.22
N LYS A 59 -13.42 -3.57 -6.09
CA LYS A 59 -14.15 -4.84 -6.04
C LYS A 59 -15.61 -4.55 -5.71
N PRO A 60 -16.51 -4.53 -6.69
CA PRO A 60 -17.90 -4.20 -6.43
C PRO A 60 -18.65 -5.25 -5.60
N THR A 61 -18.10 -6.47 -5.50
CA THR A 61 -18.73 -7.57 -4.77
C THR A 61 -18.41 -7.58 -3.27
N GLU A 62 -17.52 -6.71 -2.80
CA GLU A 62 -17.18 -6.67 -1.39
C GLU A 62 -18.35 -6.13 -0.57
N PRO A 63 -18.66 -6.74 0.60
CA PRO A 63 -19.67 -6.20 1.51
C PRO A 63 -19.22 -4.84 2.04
N GLY A 64 -19.96 -3.79 1.70
CA GLY A 64 -19.55 -2.41 2.02
C GLY A 64 -19.35 -2.16 3.50
N SER A 65 -20.27 -2.64 4.35
CA SER A 65 -20.20 -2.41 5.79
C SER A 65 -18.98 -3.09 6.42
N LEU A 66 -18.66 -4.31 6.02
CA LEU A 66 -17.50 -5.02 6.55
C LEU A 66 -16.21 -4.35 6.08
N SER A 67 -16.14 -3.95 4.82
CA SER A 67 -14.97 -3.26 4.28
C SER A 67 -14.75 -1.93 4.99
N ILE A 68 -15.81 -1.18 5.27
CA ILE A 68 -15.69 0.08 6.02
C ILE A 68 -15.14 -0.17 7.41
N PHE A 69 -15.69 -1.15 8.13
CA PHE A 69 -15.20 -1.50 9.47
C PHE A 69 -13.73 -1.89 9.44
N MET A 70 -13.35 -2.75 8.49
CA MET A 70 -11.97 -3.21 8.40
C MET A 70 -11.01 -2.11 7.96
N ASN A 71 -11.46 -1.16 7.15
CA ASN A 71 -10.65 0.00 6.81
C ASN A 71 -10.40 0.89 8.03
N VAL A 72 -11.39 1.06 8.90
CA VAL A 72 -11.22 1.81 10.14
C VAL A 72 -10.22 1.11 11.06
N LEU A 73 -10.35 -0.20 11.22
CA LEU A 73 -9.41 -0.99 12.02
C LEU A 73 -8.00 -0.92 11.44
N TRP A 74 -7.89 -1.08 10.12
CA TRP A 74 -6.63 -1.00 9.39
C TRP A 74 -5.94 0.34 9.59
N PHE A 75 -6.69 1.44 9.59
CA PHE A 75 -6.13 2.77 9.78
C PHE A 75 -5.23 2.82 11.02
N PHE A 76 -5.65 2.20 12.12
CA PHE A 76 -4.87 2.19 13.36
C PHE A 76 -3.78 1.12 13.38
N VAL A 77 -4.01 -0.03 12.73
CA VAL A 77 -3.04 -1.15 12.72
C VAL A 77 -1.86 -0.85 11.80
N GLY A 78 -2.12 -0.36 10.60
CA GLY A 78 -1.07 -0.17 9.60
C GLY A 78 -1.24 1.03 8.72
N GLY A 79 -2.48 1.43 8.43
CA GLY A 79 -2.76 2.43 7.41
C GLY A 79 -2.09 3.77 7.65
N ILE A 80 -2.21 4.31 8.87
CA ILE A 80 -1.62 5.61 9.18
C ILE A 80 -0.08 5.56 9.11
N TRP A 81 0.52 4.46 9.54
CA TRP A 81 1.98 4.30 9.54
C TRP A 81 2.51 4.21 8.12
N ILE A 82 1.84 3.41 7.28
CA ILE A 82 2.20 3.25 5.88
C ILE A 82 1.98 4.57 5.12
N TRP A 83 0.87 5.25 5.40
CA TRP A 83 0.59 6.56 4.83
C TRP A 83 1.70 7.56 5.15
N LEU A 84 2.11 7.62 6.41
CA LEU A 84 3.20 8.50 6.85
C LEU A 84 4.50 8.18 6.12
N THR A 85 4.83 6.89 5.96
CA THR A 85 6.03 6.46 5.25
C THR A 85 5.98 6.89 3.79
N HIS A 86 4.83 6.71 3.11
CA HIS A 86 4.66 7.15 1.73
C HIS A 86 4.80 8.67 1.60
N VAL A 87 4.20 9.43 2.51
CA VAL A 87 4.28 10.89 2.47
C VAL A 87 5.72 11.35 2.68
N PHE A 88 6.43 10.73 3.61
CA PHE A 88 7.82 11.03 3.88
C PHE A 88 8.69 10.84 2.62
N TYR A 89 8.64 9.66 2.02
CA TYR A 89 9.40 9.40 0.80
C TYR A 89 8.90 10.25 -0.37
N GLY A 90 7.60 10.48 -0.46
CA GLY A 90 7.02 11.30 -1.51
C GLY A 90 7.57 12.72 -1.49
N ILE A 91 7.65 13.33 -0.32
CA ILE A 91 8.20 14.68 -0.17
C ILE A 91 9.67 14.69 -0.56
N ILE A 92 10.46 13.74 -0.06
CA ILE A 92 11.88 13.66 -0.38
C ILE A 92 12.11 13.54 -1.89
N PHE A 93 11.38 12.64 -2.55
CA PHE A 93 11.52 12.48 -4.00
C PHE A 93 11.10 13.72 -4.77
N CYS A 94 10.03 14.41 -4.33
CA CYS A 94 9.57 15.61 -5.03
C CYS A 94 10.54 16.79 -4.88
N ILE A 95 11.31 16.84 -3.79
CA ILE A 95 12.35 17.86 -3.61
C ILE A 95 13.44 17.68 -4.65
N THR A 96 13.76 16.44 -5.03
CA THR A 96 14.67 16.17 -6.13
C THR A 96 13.84 16.20 -7.41
N ILE A 97 14.15 17.08 -8.33
CA ILE A 97 13.35 17.24 -9.56
C ILE A 97 13.25 15.92 -10.33
N ILE A 98 14.34 15.18 -10.41
CA ILE A 98 14.40 13.89 -11.10
C ILE A 98 13.49 12.86 -10.42
N GLY A 99 13.30 12.96 -9.11
CA GLY A 99 12.49 12.03 -8.33
C GLY A 99 10.99 12.30 -8.33
N ILE A 100 10.50 13.35 -9.00
CA ILE A 100 9.08 13.68 -9.00
C ILE A 100 8.19 12.50 -9.43
N PRO A 101 8.49 11.71 -10.48
CA PRO A 101 7.66 10.55 -10.79
C PRO A 101 7.54 9.55 -9.64
N PHE A 102 8.61 9.34 -8.88
CA PHE A 102 8.60 8.46 -7.71
C PHE A 102 7.80 9.08 -6.57
N GLY A 103 7.93 10.39 -6.36
CA GLY A 103 7.16 11.10 -5.36
C GLY A 103 5.66 11.03 -5.64
N LYS A 104 5.28 11.21 -6.89
CA LYS A 104 3.86 11.08 -7.30
C LYS A 104 3.33 9.68 -7.04
N MET A 105 4.13 8.64 -7.29
CA MET A 105 3.74 7.26 -7.02
C MET A 105 3.55 7.04 -5.52
N HIS A 106 4.44 7.59 -4.68
CA HIS A 106 4.26 7.49 -3.23
C HIS A 106 2.97 8.13 -2.77
N PHE A 107 2.64 9.33 -3.25
CA PHE A 107 1.39 10.00 -2.86
C PHE A 107 0.17 9.25 -3.36
N ARG A 108 0.26 8.66 -4.54
CA ARG A 108 -0.82 7.85 -5.10
C ARG A 108 -1.08 6.61 -4.25
N LEU A 109 -0.03 5.93 -3.84
CA LEU A 109 -0.15 4.74 -2.99
C LEU A 109 -0.49 5.11 -1.54
N ALA A 110 -0.16 6.32 -1.10
CA ALA A 110 -0.55 6.79 0.23
C ALA A 110 -2.08 6.79 0.40
N LYS A 111 -2.80 7.21 -0.62
CA LYS A 111 -4.27 7.19 -0.58
C LYS A 111 -4.79 5.76 -0.45
N LEU A 112 -4.19 4.82 -1.17
CA LEU A 112 -4.56 3.41 -1.08
C LEU A 112 -4.28 2.86 0.32
N ALA A 113 -3.18 3.29 0.94
CA ALA A 113 -2.79 2.80 2.27
C ALA A 113 -3.81 3.15 3.35
N LEU A 114 -4.54 4.24 3.21
CA LEU A 114 -5.54 4.64 4.21
C LEU A 114 -6.82 3.81 4.12
N SER A 115 -7.17 3.31 2.95
CA SER A 115 -8.43 2.60 2.73
C SER A 115 -8.25 1.51 1.67
N PRO A 116 -7.52 0.42 1.99
CA PRO A 116 -7.16 -0.59 0.97
C PRO A 116 -8.24 -1.64 0.71
N PHE A 117 -9.18 -1.83 1.63
CA PHE A 117 -10.14 -2.92 1.51
C PHE A 117 -11.32 -2.50 0.62
N GLY A 118 -11.82 -3.43 -0.19
CA GLY A 118 -12.82 -3.16 -1.21
C GLY A 118 -12.22 -2.81 -2.56
N LYS A 119 -10.91 -2.97 -2.72
CA LYS A 119 -10.18 -2.72 -3.98
C LYS A 119 -9.50 -3.97 -4.45
N GLU A 120 -9.31 -4.06 -5.77
CA GLU A 120 -8.68 -5.21 -6.40
C GLU A 120 -7.44 -4.76 -7.16
N LEU A 121 -6.38 -5.57 -7.07
CA LEU A 121 -5.15 -5.35 -7.82
C LEU A 121 -5.24 -5.94 -9.22
N VAL A 122 -4.75 -5.20 -10.19
CA VAL A 122 -4.73 -5.63 -11.60
C VAL A 122 -3.32 -5.79 -12.09
#